data_e7ad6e41d517e388cc7c61058ac97fda
#
_entry.id   e7ad6e41d517e388cc7c61058ac97fda
#
_cell.length_a   1.000
_cell.length_b   1.000
_cell.length_c   1.000
_cell.angle_alpha   90.00
_cell.angle_beta   90.00
_cell.angle_gamma   90.00
#
_symmetry.space_group_name_H-M   'P 1'
#
loop_
_entity.id
_entity.type
_entity.pdbx_description
1 polymer ?
#
loop_
_entity_poly.entity_id
_entity_poly.type
_entity_poly.pdbx_seq_one_letter_code
_entity_poly.pdbx_strand_id
1 'polypeptide(L)'
;MEIGGFFPYQPVGSEPNNYVEHTCPDPGDTAHLMSGRCAIYYCLRDLMLTDQKRVAYLPSYDCETVLGCFVKAGYEIHYYDFDKNLSPVFEEEMIPQISVLLVCGYYGYPTYDENFVKKCKASGVSVIVDTTHTAFSPLPACPDADYIAVSLRKWMGVASGGLAIKRKGTFGVKPIPINKEQFSLRDQALQSRETYEHTGNEDYNKEGNDVFWKAEFMLREIFDIQEGDEASLKTILHYPFRDAIRKRQENYRYLLEHLPERSDIRPVFPYLSDDICPMFFPFFVENQDALIKHLADRHIPPKVYWPVPPFVKVEDYPGAQYIYSHIMSVSCDERFNTDDMQKIVEAFENY
;
A
#
# COMPACT_ATOMS: atom_id res chain seq x y z
N MET A 1 -9.70 19.63 -13.01
CA MET A 1 -8.73 19.03 -12.06
C MET A 1 -8.92 17.53 -12.07
N GLU A 2 -7.86 16.77 -12.03
CA GLU A 2 -7.86 15.30 -12.02
C GLU A 2 -8.31 14.74 -10.67
N ILE A 3 -9.24 13.77 -10.66
CA ILE A 3 -9.66 13.08 -9.42
C ILE A 3 -8.81 11.81 -9.28
N GLY A 4 -7.67 11.95 -8.63
CA GLY A 4 -6.70 10.87 -8.47
C GLY A 4 -5.25 11.33 -8.59
N GLY A 5 -4.40 10.50 -9.20
CA GLY A 5 -2.97 10.79 -9.30
C GLY A 5 -2.21 10.56 -8.00
N PHE A 6 -0.93 10.88 -7.97
CA PHE A 6 -0.12 10.87 -6.75
C PHE A 6 -0.34 12.17 -5.95
N PHE A 7 -0.01 12.13 -4.66
CA PHE A 7 -0.21 13.29 -3.77
C PHE A 7 0.74 14.43 -4.11
N PRO A 8 0.28 15.69 -4.00
CA PRO A 8 1.15 16.87 -3.99
C PRO A 8 1.97 16.89 -2.70
N TYR A 9 2.87 17.85 -2.57
CA TYR A 9 3.62 18.03 -1.33
C TYR A 9 2.68 18.24 -0.14
N GLN A 10 2.91 17.48 0.93
CA GLN A 10 2.09 17.55 2.14
C GLN A 10 2.68 18.56 3.13
N PRO A 11 1.96 19.62 3.49
CA PRO A 11 2.42 20.54 4.53
C PRO A 11 2.47 19.87 5.90
N VAL A 12 3.39 20.32 6.74
CA VAL A 12 3.49 19.85 8.13
C VAL A 12 2.28 20.36 8.91
N GLY A 13 1.55 19.45 9.58
CA GLY A 13 0.43 19.81 10.45
C GLY A 13 0.89 20.58 11.69
N SER A 14 -0.04 21.29 12.36
CA SER A 14 0.25 22.10 13.54
C SER A 14 0.56 21.25 14.79
N GLU A 15 -0.08 20.10 14.91
CA GLU A 15 -0.01 19.26 16.10
C GLU A 15 0.66 17.91 15.79
N PRO A 16 1.47 17.38 16.72
CA PRO A 16 2.00 16.04 16.61
C PRO A 16 0.88 15.00 16.72
N ASN A 17 1.05 13.90 16.04
CA ASN A 17 0.11 12.78 16.09
C ASN A 17 0.74 11.57 16.84
N ASN A 18 -0.09 10.54 17.05
CA ASN A 18 0.33 9.29 17.68
C ASN A 18 0.25 8.12 16.72
N TYR A 19 0.63 8.32 15.46
CA TYR A 19 0.49 7.31 14.39
C TYR A 19 1.24 6.01 14.72
N VAL A 20 2.46 6.10 15.23
CA VAL A 20 3.28 4.92 15.57
C VAL A 20 2.62 4.09 16.66
N GLU A 21 2.23 4.73 17.76
CA GLU A 21 1.56 4.09 18.90
C GLU A 21 0.17 3.57 18.52
N HIS A 22 -0.51 4.25 17.57
CA HIS A 22 -1.78 3.79 17.03
C HIS A 22 -1.61 2.49 16.24
N THR A 23 -0.57 2.42 15.39
CA THR A 23 -0.27 1.24 14.57
C THR A 23 0.27 0.08 15.41
N CYS A 24 1.10 0.39 16.40
CA CYS A 24 1.69 -0.55 17.33
C CYS A 24 1.77 0.08 18.73
N PRO A 25 0.85 -0.27 19.67
CA PRO A 25 0.77 0.38 20.98
C PRO A 25 2.02 0.28 21.85
N ASP A 26 2.85 -0.74 21.66
CA ASP A 26 4.08 -0.97 22.42
C ASP A 26 5.20 -1.43 21.46
N PRO A 27 5.75 -0.50 20.65
CA PRO A 27 6.82 -0.85 19.72
C PRO A 27 8.13 -1.06 20.46
N GLY A 28 8.83 -2.15 20.16
CA GLY A 28 10.19 -2.38 20.65
C GLY A 28 11.21 -1.46 20.00
N ASP A 29 11.08 -1.25 18.68
CA ASP A 29 11.93 -0.34 17.91
C ASP A 29 11.24 0.12 16.62
N THR A 30 11.62 1.29 16.10
CA THR A 30 11.09 1.87 14.87
C THR A 30 12.21 2.44 14.00
N ALA A 31 12.04 2.35 12.68
CA ALA A 31 12.97 2.96 11.73
C ALA A 31 12.19 3.66 10.61
N HIS A 32 12.55 4.92 10.34
CA HIS A 32 12.06 5.67 9.19
C HIS A 32 12.97 5.43 7.99
N LEU A 33 12.39 4.98 6.90
CA LEU A 33 13.09 4.54 5.71
C LEU A 33 12.54 5.25 4.47
N MET A 34 13.29 5.18 3.38
CA MET A 34 12.97 5.87 2.15
C MET A 34 11.62 5.44 1.55
N SER A 35 11.28 4.17 1.63
CA SER A 35 10.05 3.63 1.03
C SER A 35 9.56 2.38 1.75
N GLY A 36 8.32 1.94 1.45
CA GLY A 36 7.78 0.69 1.97
C GLY A 36 8.63 -0.53 1.62
N ARG A 37 9.17 -0.61 0.39
CA ARG A 37 10.09 -1.71 0.02
C ARG A 37 11.38 -1.67 0.83
N CYS A 38 11.92 -0.48 1.15
CA CYS A 38 13.06 -0.35 2.06
C CYS A 38 12.69 -0.81 3.47
N ALA A 39 11.46 -0.54 3.92
CA ALA A 39 10.97 -0.97 5.23
C ALA A 39 10.83 -2.51 5.29
N ILE A 40 10.22 -3.14 4.29
CA ILE A 40 10.12 -4.60 4.20
C ILE A 40 11.51 -5.23 4.15
N TYR A 41 12.40 -4.69 3.30
CA TYR A 41 13.76 -5.20 3.18
C TYR A 41 14.56 -5.02 4.48
N TYR A 42 14.32 -3.93 5.23
CA TYR A 42 14.93 -3.69 6.53
C TYR A 42 14.48 -4.73 7.57
N CYS A 43 13.20 -5.06 7.63
CA CYS A 43 12.67 -6.15 8.46
C CYS A 43 13.32 -7.49 8.08
N LEU A 44 13.44 -7.80 6.78
CA LEU A 44 14.10 -9.00 6.31
C LEU A 44 15.58 -9.05 6.67
N ARG A 45 16.32 -7.94 6.54
CA ARG A 45 17.74 -7.86 6.90
C ARG A 45 17.96 -8.10 8.40
N ASP A 46 17.04 -7.64 9.25
CA ASP A 46 17.07 -7.93 10.69
C ASP A 46 16.76 -9.42 10.95
N LEU A 47 15.69 -9.93 10.34
CA LEU A 47 15.31 -11.35 10.45
C LEU A 47 16.41 -12.30 10.00
N MET A 48 17.12 -11.97 8.92
CA MET A 48 18.25 -12.75 8.39
C MET A 48 19.41 -12.96 9.36
N LEU A 49 19.51 -12.19 10.44
CA LEU A 49 20.52 -12.40 11.47
C LEU A 49 20.31 -13.73 12.23
N THR A 50 19.07 -14.21 12.28
CA THR A 50 18.71 -15.42 13.02
C THR A 50 18.04 -16.50 12.17
N ASP A 51 17.36 -16.12 11.08
CA ASP A 51 16.70 -17.06 10.18
C ASP A 51 17.71 -17.77 9.26
N GLN A 52 17.96 -19.04 9.53
CA GLN A 52 18.86 -19.89 8.72
C GLN A 52 18.09 -20.67 7.65
N LYS A 53 16.78 -20.85 7.79
CA LYS A 53 15.96 -21.65 6.88
C LYS A 53 15.65 -20.92 5.58
N ARG A 54 15.28 -19.64 5.66
CA ARG A 54 15.01 -18.73 4.54
C ARG A 54 13.98 -19.25 3.54
N VAL A 55 12.86 -19.70 4.04
CA VAL A 55 11.71 -20.11 3.23
C VAL A 55 10.54 -19.18 3.57
N ALA A 56 10.03 -18.47 2.58
CA ALA A 56 8.96 -17.47 2.72
C ALA A 56 7.64 -17.98 2.14
N TYR A 57 6.52 -17.65 2.81
CA TYR A 57 5.17 -17.84 2.32
C TYR A 57 4.52 -16.49 2.09
N LEU A 58 4.26 -16.16 0.83
CA LEU A 58 3.92 -14.83 0.37
C LEU A 58 2.58 -14.83 -0.37
N PRO A 59 1.88 -13.68 -0.48
CA PRO A 59 0.70 -13.57 -1.31
C PRO A 59 1.02 -13.72 -2.80
N SER A 60 0.23 -14.50 -3.55
CA SER A 60 0.34 -14.59 -5.02
C SER A 60 -0.20 -13.33 -5.71
N TYR A 61 -1.06 -12.55 -5.04
CA TYR A 61 -1.51 -11.24 -5.47
C TYR A 61 -0.84 -10.16 -4.63
N ASP A 62 0.21 -9.54 -5.16
CA ASP A 62 0.92 -8.44 -4.51
C ASP A 62 1.78 -7.65 -5.50
N CYS A 63 2.34 -6.56 -5.03
CA CYS A 63 3.28 -5.72 -5.76
C CYS A 63 4.60 -6.46 -6.02
N GLU A 64 5.05 -6.46 -7.27
CA GLU A 64 6.38 -6.97 -7.64
C GLU A 64 7.49 -6.47 -6.70
N THR A 65 7.41 -5.21 -6.28
CA THR A 65 8.44 -4.59 -5.44
C THR A 65 8.44 -5.07 -3.99
N VAL A 66 7.32 -5.57 -3.48
CA VAL A 66 7.20 -6.23 -2.17
C VAL A 66 7.83 -7.61 -2.25
N LEU A 67 7.38 -8.43 -3.20
CA LEU A 67 7.89 -9.79 -3.40
C LEU A 67 9.38 -9.79 -3.77
N GLY A 68 9.82 -8.79 -4.55
CA GLY A 68 11.22 -8.59 -4.93
C GLY A 68 12.18 -8.36 -3.73
N CYS A 69 11.67 -7.91 -2.58
CA CYS A 69 12.47 -7.82 -1.36
C CYS A 69 12.91 -9.20 -0.87
N PHE A 70 12.04 -10.21 -0.96
CA PHE A 70 12.35 -11.59 -0.57
C PHE A 70 13.29 -12.25 -1.57
N VAL A 71 13.10 -12.00 -2.88
CA VAL A 71 14.04 -12.44 -3.93
C VAL A 71 15.44 -11.89 -3.66
N LYS A 72 15.56 -10.57 -3.42
CA LYS A 72 16.84 -9.92 -3.09
C LYS A 72 17.46 -10.46 -1.80
N ALA A 73 16.64 -10.81 -0.82
CA ALA A 73 17.10 -11.39 0.45
C ALA A 73 17.50 -12.87 0.32
N GLY A 74 17.27 -13.51 -0.83
CA GLY A 74 17.64 -14.92 -1.09
C GLY A 74 16.76 -15.92 -0.38
N TYR A 75 15.47 -15.61 -0.20
CA TYR A 75 14.49 -16.57 0.30
C TYR A 75 14.01 -17.50 -0.81
N GLU A 76 13.79 -18.77 -0.49
CA GLU A 76 12.92 -19.66 -1.25
C GLU A 76 11.48 -19.20 -1.04
N ILE A 77 10.70 -19.07 -2.12
CA ILE A 77 9.37 -18.46 -2.07
C ILE A 77 8.30 -19.46 -2.44
N HIS A 78 7.32 -19.61 -1.56
CA HIS A 78 6.04 -20.27 -1.82
C HIS A 78 4.95 -19.21 -1.75
N TYR A 79 3.87 -19.41 -2.52
CA TYR A 79 2.77 -18.44 -2.57
C TYR A 79 1.47 -19.06 -2.08
N TYR A 80 0.64 -18.26 -1.39
CA TYR A 80 -0.75 -18.59 -1.11
C TYR A 80 -1.68 -17.86 -2.07
N ASP A 81 -2.82 -18.51 -2.37
CA ASP A 81 -3.85 -17.97 -3.26
C ASP A 81 -4.87 -17.12 -2.50
N PHE A 82 -5.86 -16.62 -3.21
CA PHE A 82 -6.95 -15.79 -2.71
C PHE A 82 -8.29 -16.33 -3.18
N ASP A 83 -9.35 -16.05 -2.42
CA ASP A 83 -10.68 -16.08 -2.97
C ASP A 83 -10.99 -14.76 -3.72
N LYS A 84 -12.13 -14.73 -4.38
CA LYS A 84 -12.57 -13.54 -5.14
C LYS A 84 -13.00 -12.34 -4.27
N ASN A 85 -12.90 -12.44 -2.94
CA ASN A 85 -13.13 -11.35 -2.00
C ASN A 85 -11.82 -10.83 -1.37
N LEU A 86 -10.68 -11.18 -1.96
CA LEU A 86 -9.34 -10.88 -1.45
C LEU A 86 -9.03 -11.52 -0.09
N SER A 87 -9.75 -12.59 0.29
CA SER A 87 -9.39 -13.37 1.47
C SER A 87 -8.31 -14.40 1.10
N PRO A 88 -7.23 -14.52 1.88
CA PRO A 88 -6.17 -15.46 1.60
C PRO A 88 -6.65 -16.90 1.78
N VAL A 89 -6.17 -17.80 0.91
CA VAL A 89 -6.39 -19.25 0.99
C VAL A 89 -5.05 -19.88 1.37
N PHE A 90 -4.92 -20.22 2.66
CA PHE A 90 -3.69 -20.78 3.20
C PHE A 90 -3.72 -22.31 3.23
N GLU A 91 -2.55 -22.93 3.04
CA GLU A 91 -2.31 -24.35 3.22
C GLU A 91 -1.59 -24.58 4.56
N GLU A 92 -2.24 -25.26 5.52
CA GLU A 92 -1.65 -25.50 6.86
C GLU A 92 -0.39 -26.37 6.80
N GLU A 93 -0.28 -27.22 5.80
CA GLU A 93 0.88 -28.08 5.52
C GLU A 93 2.15 -27.27 5.22
N MET A 94 1.99 -26.00 4.87
CA MET A 94 3.11 -25.09 4.65
C MET A 94 3.76 -24.62 5.96
N ILE A 95 3.03 -24.59 7.09
CA ILE A 95 3.54 -24.06 8.36
C ILE A 95 4.90 -24.67 8.76
N PRO A 96 5.10 -26.00 8.78
CA PRO A 96 6.41 -26.58 9.12
C PRO A 96 7.48 -26.35 8.05
N GLN A 97 7.13 -25.90 6.85
CA GLN A 97 8.05 -25.73 5.74
C GLN A 97 8.62 -24.31 5.64
N ILE A 98 7.99 -23.33 6.25
CA ILE A 98 8.34 -21.91 6.15
C ILE A 98 9.07 -21.39 7.38
N SER A 99 9.82 -20.31 7.25
CA SER A 99 10.42 -19.55 8.36
C SER A 99 9.84 -18.14 8.48
N VAL A 100 9.27 -17.62 7.40
CA VAL A 100 8.61 -16.31 7.40
C VAL A 100 7.29 -16.32 6.63
N LEU A 101 6.29 -15.67 7.18
CA LEU A 101 5.01 -15.37 6.56
C LEU A 101 4.89 -13.86 6.33
N LEU A 102 4.56 -13.45 5.12
CA LEU A 102 4.11 -12.09 4.84
C LEU A 102 2.59 -12.08 4.73
N VAL A 103 1.93 -11.19 5.48
CA VAL A 103 0.51 -10.92 5.34
C VAL A 103 0.29 -9.44 5.05
N CYS A 104 -0.75 -9.12 4.29
CA CYS A 104 -1.16 -7.75 3.99
C CYS A 104 -2.68 -7.63 3.97
N GLY A 105 -3.17 -6.44 4.29
CA GLY A 105 -4.54 -6.07 3.99
C GLY A 105 -4.61 -5.37 2.63
N TYR A 106 -5.81 -5.26 2.07
CA TYR A 106 -6.02 -4.64 0.77
C TYR A 106 -7.03 -3.50 0.84
N TYR A 107 -6.72 -2.37 0.21
CA TYR A 107 -7.60 -1.22 0.02
C TYR A 107 -8.18 -0.59 1.31
N GLY A 108 -7.56 -0.84 2.44
CA GLY A 108 -8.02 -0.40 3.76
C GLY A 108 -8.57 -1.53 4.64
N TYR A 109 -8.84 -2.69 4.06
CA TYR A 109 -9.45 -3.84 4.73
C TYR A 109 -8.37 -4.83 5.21
N PRO A 110 -8.40 -5.24 6.49
CA PRO A 110 -7.48 -6.26 7.02
C PRO A 110 -7.98 -7.65 6.58
N THR A 111 -7.63 -8.05 5.36
CA THR A 111 -8.11 -9.28 4.73
C THR A 111 -7.35 -10.54 5.16
N TYR A 112 -6.29 -10.42 5.98
CA TYR A 112 -5.52 -11.57 6.47
C TYR A 112 -6.27 -12.37 7.55
N ASP A 113 -5.95 -13.67 7.63
CA ASP A 113 -6.50 -14.59 8.64
C ASP A 113 -5.62 -14.59 9.91
N GLU A 114 -6.11 -13.95 10.98
CA GLU A 114 -5.42 -13.93 12.27
C GLU A 114 -5.24 -15.32 12.90
N ASN A 115 -6.14 -16.28 12.64
CA ASN A 115 -6.00 -17.63 13.19
C ASN A 115 -4.83 -18.36 12.53
N PHE A 116 -4.67 -18.20 11.21
CA PHE A 116 -3.50 -18.76 10.52
C PHE A 116 -2.21 -18.11 11.01
N VAL A 117 -2.19 -16.79 11.19
CA VAL A 117 -1.06 -16.07 11.77
C VAL A 117 -0.69 -16.64 13.15
N LYS A 118 -1.68 -16.85 14.04
CA LYS A 118 -1.45 -17.45 15.37
C LYS A 118 -0.85 -18.86 15.29
N LYS A 119 -1.31 -19.71 14.35
CA LYS A 119 -0.73 -21.04 14.12
C LYS A 119 0.72 -20.96 13.66
N CYS A 120 1.03 -20.06 12.73
CA CYS A 120 2.40 -19.80 12.28
C CYS A 120 3.29 -19.36 13.46
N LYS A 121 2.83 -18.42 14.27
CA LYS A 121 3.57 -17.97 15.46
C LYS A 121 3.82 -19.08 16.47
N ALA A 122 2.81 -19.91 16.77
CA ALA A 122 2.93 -21.04 17.66
C ALA A 122 3.96 -22.08 17.16
N SER A 123 4.21 -22.14 15.85
CA SER A 123 5.20 -23.01 15.21
C SER A 123 6.57 -22.37 15.00
N GLY A 124 6.79 -21.15 15.53
CA GLY A 124 8.07 -20.45 15.45
C GLY A 124 8.30 -19.72 14.12
N VAL A 125 7.29 -19.59 13.26
CA VAL A 125 7.36 -18.79 12.03
C VAL A 125 7.35 -17.31 12.38
N SER A 126 8.27 -16.54 11.80
CA SER A 126 8.27 -15.08 11.91
C SER A 126 7.20 -14.48 10.99
N VAL A 127 6.51 -13.45 11.45
CA VAL A 127 5.43 -12.81 10.70
C VAL A 127 5.77 -11.35 10.44
N ILE A 128 5.74 -10.96 9.18
CA ILE A 128 5.79 -9.57 8.72
C ILE A 128 4.39 -9.18 8.24
N VAL A 129 3.83 -8.09 8.72
CA VAL A 129 2.61 -7.50 8.16
C VAL A 129 2.96 -6.26 7.35
N ASP A 130 2.58 -6.25 6.07
CA ASP A 130 2.60 -5.03 5.26
C ASP A 130 1.28 -4.29 5.43
N THR A 131 1.32 -3.17 6.14
CA THR A 131 0.16 -2.31 6.37
C THR A 131 0.05 -1.18 5.33
N THR A 132 0.75 -1.26 4.21
CA THR A 132 0.74 -0.19 3.20
C THR A 132 -0.67 0.17 2.73
N HIS A 133 -1.55 -0.80 2.56
CA HIS A 133 -2.94 -0.54 2.16
C HIS A 133 -3.90 -0.33 3.33
N THR A 134 -3.45 -0.56 4.57
CA THR A 134 -4.24 -0.40 5.80
C THR A 134 -3.59 0.58 6.79
N ALA A 135 -2.72 1.48 6.30
CA ALA A 135 -1.88 2.33 7.14
C ALA A 135 -2.66 3.17 8.16
N PHE A 136 -3.84 3.66 7.80
CA PHE A 136 -4.68 4.46 8.67
C PHE A 136 -5.88 3.69 9.26
N SER A 137 -5.87 2.35 9.19
CA SER A 137 -6.91 1.57 9.87
C SER A 137 -7.02 1.97 11.34
N PRO A 138 -8.25 2.20 11.85
CA PRO A 138 -8.48 2.52 13.26
C PRO A 138 -8.05 1.44 14.24
N LEU A 139 -7.93 0.20 13.80
CA LEU A 139 -7.41 -0.90 14.61
C LEU A 139 -5.89 -1.04 14.48
N PRO A 140 -5.19 -1.41 15.55
CA PRO A 140 -3.78 -1.74 15.48
C PRO A 140 -3.50 -2.83 14.45
N ALA A 141 -2.33 -2.77 13.82
CA ALA A 141 -1.88 -3.81 12.91
C ALA A 141 -1.78 -5.17 13.59
N CYS A 142 -1.94 -6.25 12.82
CA CYS A 142 -1.94 -7.66 13.24
C CYS A 142 -1.15 -7.90 14.56
N PRO A 143 -1.82 -8.22 15.69
CA PRO A 143 -1.18 -8.25 17.01
C PRO A 143 -0.05 -9.28 17.13
N ASP A 144 -0.14 -10.37 16.38
CA ASP A 144 0.81 -11.48 16.41
C ASP A 144 1.98 -11.30 15.43
N ALA A 145 2.01 -10.25 14.63
CA ALA A 145 3.14 -9.96 13.75
C ALA A 145 4.40 -9.58 14.55
N ASP A 146 5.59 -10.03 14.12
CA ASP A 146 6.87 -9.62 14.70
C ASP A 146 7.33 -8.26 14.17
N TYR A 147 7.01 -8.01 12.89
CA TYR A 147 7.38 -6.79 12.19
C TYR A 147 6.18 -6.19 11.47
N ILE A 148 6.13 -4.88 11.45
CA ILE A 148 5.18 -4.10 10.65
C ILE A 148 5.99 -3.27 9.66
N ALA A 149 5.60 -3.30 8.40
CA ALA A 149 6.16 -2.44 7.36
C ALA A 149 5.05 -1.66 6.68
N VAL A 150 5.31 -0.40 6.33
CA VAL A 150 4.33 0.46 5.67
C VAL A 150 4.97 1.44 4.69
N SER A 151 4.23 1.82 3.67
CA SER A 151 4.56 2.92 2.77
C SER A 151 3.55 4.06 2.90
N LEU A 152 3.89 5.07 3.69
CA LEU A 152 3.04 6.26 3.87
C LEU A 152 3.01 7.18 2.64
N ARG A 153 3.95 7.00 1.69
CA ARG A 153 3.95 7.70 0.40
C ARG A 153 2.71 7.42 -0.46
N LYS A 154 1.94 6.40 -0.12
CA LYS A 154 0.66 6.07 -0.77
C LYS A 154 -0.54 6.79 -0.12
N TRP A 155 -0.31 7.50 1.00
CA TRP A 155 -1.33 8.14 1.79
C TRP A 155 -1.16 9.65 1.92
N MET A 156 0.04 10.15 1.66
CA MET A 156 0.38 11.57 1.72
C MET A 156 1.56 11.91 0.82
N GLY A 157 1.71 13.18 0.50
CA GLY A 157 2.79 13.69 -0.35
C GLY A 157 4.08 13.94 0.41
N VAL A 158 4.86 12.90 0.63
CA VAL A 158 6.20 12.94 1.25
C VAL A 158 7.23 12.28 0.33
N ALA A 159 8.46 12.77 0.37
CA ALA A 159 9.53 12.24 -0.46
C ALA A 159 9.99 10.87 0.02
N SER A 160 10.13 10.67 1.34
CA SER A 160 10.35 9.38 1.97
C SER A 160 9.21 9.04 2.94
N GLY A 161 8.87 7.76 3.10
CA GLY A 161 7.72 7.40 3.93
C GLY A 161 7.61 5.90 4.16
N GLY A 162 8.73 5.19 4.17
CA GLY A 162 8.80 3.83 4.69
C GLY A 162 8.91 3.88 6.21
N LEU A 163 8.12 3.07 6.91
CA LEU A 163 8.25 2.88 8.35
C LEU A 163 8.34 1.38 8.63
N ALA A 164 9.37 0.95 9.35
CA ALA A 164 9.51 -0.39 9.86
C ALA A 164 9.39 -0.36 11.39
N ILE A 165 8.57 -1.25 11.94
CA ILE A 165 8.38 -1.40 13.39
C ILE A 165 8.69 -2.85 13.76
N LYS A 166 9.57 -3.04 14.72
CA LYS A 166 9.83 -4.32 15.37
C LYS A 166 9.10 -4.33 16.70
N ARG A 167 8.23 -5.31 16.91
CA ARG A 167 7.40 -5.33 18.12
C ARG A 167 8.20 -5.62 19.40
N LYS A 168 9.23 -6.44 19.31
CA LYS A 168 10.02 -6.83 20.49
C LYS A 168 11.52 -6.67 20.25
N GLY A 169 12.20 -6.04 21.18
CA GLY A 169 13.64 -5.78 21.08
C GLY A 169 13.97 -4.67 20.07
N THR A 170 15.23 -4.52 19.74
CA THR A 170 15.74 -3.52 18.81
C THR A 170 16.17 -4.17 17.48
N PHE A 171 16.19 -3.41 16.41
CA PHE A 171 16.76 -3.86 15.14
C PHE A 171 18.28 -4.10 15.30
N GLY A 172 18.76 -5.25 14.86
CA GLY A 172 20.19 -5.60 14.86
C GLY A 172 20.96 -5.06 13.66
N VAL A 173 20.25 -4.40 12.72
CA VAL A 173 20.83 -3.73 11.54
C VAL A 173 20.61 -2.22 11.64
N LYS A 174 21.45 -1.45 10.93
CA LYS A 174 21.31 0.00 10.84
C LYS A 174 20.98 0.41 9.41
N PRO A 175 20.15 1.43 9.21
CA PRO A 175 19.93 2.00 7.88
C PRO A 175 21.24 2.53 7.30
N ILE A 176 21.30 2.55 5.96
CA ILE A 176 22.37 3.23 5.22
C ILE A 176 21.86 4.62 4.76
N PRO A 177 22.75 5.56 4.46
CA PRO A 177 22.38 6.90 4.03
C PRO A 177 21.43 6.88 2.81
N ILE A 178 20.51 7.85 2.78
CA ILE A 178 19.56 8.04 1.70
C ILE A 178 20.26 8.25 0.36
N ASN A 179 19.73 7.68 -0.72
CA ASN A 179 20.19 7.99 -2.08
C ASN A 179 19.69 9.38 -2.49
N LYS A 180 20.61 10.34 -2.58
CA LYS A 180 20.30 11.74 -2.82
C LYS A 180 19.67 12.00 -4.20
N GLU A 181 20.07 11.25 -5.22
CA GLU A 181 19.52 11.43 -6.58
C GLU A 181 18.07 10.97 -6.64
N GLN A 182 17.79 9.78 -6.13
CA GLN A 182 16.42 9.27 -6.07
C GLN A 182 15.52 10.15 -5.19
N PHE A 183 16.03 10.62 -4.05
CA PHE A 183 15.32 11.57 -3.20
C PHE A 183 14.99 12.87 -3.93
N SER A 184 15.97 13.47 -4.63
CA SER A 184 15.77 14.71 -5.40
C SER A 184 14.72 14.55 -6.50
N LEU A 185 14.74 13.44 -7.24
CA LEU A 185 13.70 13.14 -8.23
C LEU A 185 12.32 13.04 -7.60
N ARG A 186 12.20 12.37 -6.45
CA ARG A 186 10.93 12.25 -5.75
C ARG A 186 10.42 13.60 -5.25
N ASP A 187 11.29 14.41 -4.68
CA ASP A 187 10.98 15.76 -4.21
C ASP A 187 10.52 16.67 -5.35
N GLN A 188 11.24 16.67 -6.49
CA GLN A 188 10.84 17.40 -7.70
C GLN A 188 9.45 16.98 -8.20
N ALA A 189 9.14 15.68 -8.20
CA ALA A 189 7.82 15.21 -8.61
C ALA A 189 6.71 15.77 -7.73
N LEU A 190 6.90 15.81 -6.41
CA LEU A 190 5.94 16.37 -5.46
C LEU A 190 5.73 17.87 -5.67
N GLN A 191 6.81 18.64 -5.92
CA GLN A 191 6.74 20.07 -6.19
C GLN A 191 6.01 20.38 -7.50
N SER A 192 6.29 19.61 -8.57
CA SER A 192 5.58 19.76 -9.85
C SER A 192 4.08 19.46 -9.69
N ARG A 193 3.73 18.42 -8.91
CA ARG A 193 2.33 18.09 -8.63
C ARG A 193 1.63 19.19 -7.83
N GLU A 194 2.28 19.75 -6.82
CA GLU A 194 1.77 20.89 -6.04
C GLU A 194 1.52 22.11 -6.93
N THR A 195 2.49 22.43 -7.82
CA THR A 195 2.35 23.53 -8.78
C THR A 195 1.18 23.31 -9.73
N TYR A 196 0.97 22.08 -10.22
CA TYR A 196 -0.19 21.73 -11.02
C TYR A 196 -1.51 21.97 -10.28
N GLU A 197 -1.61 21.53 -9.04
CA GLU A 197 -2.85 21.69 -8.25
C GLU A 197 -3.18 23.16 -7.97
N HIS A 198 -2.17 24.02 -7.83
CA HIS A 198 -2.36 25.46 -7.64
C HIS A 198 -2.66 26.22 -8.94
N THR A 199 -2.08 25.81 -10.07
CA THR A 199 -2.14 26.57 -11.33
C THR A 199 -3.11 26.00 -12.37
N GLY A 200 -3.41 24.71 -12.28
CA GLY A 200 -4.15 23.97 -13.32
C GLY A 200 -3.33 23.78 -14.63
N ASN A 201 -2.04 24.12 -14.65
CA ASN A 201 -1.23 23.99 -15.85
C ASN A 201 -0.76 22.54 -16.06
N GLU A 202 -1.24 21.91 -17.12
CA GLU A 202 -1.00 20.49 -17.46
C GLU A 202 0.49 20.17 -17.74
N ASP A 203 1.32 21.15 -18.08
CA ASP A 203 2.77 20.94 -18.25
C ASP A 203 3.41 20.44 -16.94
N TYR A 204 3.01 21.01 -15.79
CA TYR A 204 3.48 20.55 -14.49
C TYR A 204 2.94 19.17 -14.10
N ASN A 205 1.72 18.83 -14.49
CA ASN A 205 1.18 17.49 -14.29
C ASN A 205 1.98 16.44 -15.06
N LYS A 206 2.29 16.74 -16.32
CA LYS A 206 3.11 15.87 -17.17
C LYS A 206 4.53 15.72 -16.61
N GLU A 207 5.20 16.85 -16.32
CA GLU A 207 6.54 16.84 -15.73
C GLU A 207 6.57 16.03 -14.42
N GLY A 208 5.62 16.30 -13.51
CA GLY A 208 5.51 15.60 -12.25
C GLY A 208 5.36 14.08 -12.42
N ASN A 209 4.52 13.63 -13.36
CA ASN A 209 4.35 12.22 -13.67
C ASN A 209 5.63 11.59 -14.26
N ASP A 210 6.29 12.26 -15.21
CA ASP A 210 7.53 11.75 -15.84
C ASP A 210 8.65 11.58 -14.80
N VAL A 211 8.84 12.58 -13.93
CA VAL A 211 9.85 12.54 -12.86
C VAL A 211 9.49 11.53 -11.79
N PHE A 212 8.20 11.40 -11.44
CA PHE A 212 7.71 10.38 -10.50
C PHE A 212 8.07 8.97 -10.95
N TRP A 213 7.78 8.65 -12.21
CA TRP A 213 8.09 7.32 -12.73
C TRP A 213 9.59 7.09 -12.85
N LYS A 214 10.37 8.10 -13.23
CA LYS A 214 11.83 8.02 -13.22
C LYS A 214 12.36 7.69 -11.82
N ALA A 215 11.83 8.34 -10.78
CA ALA A 215 12.20 8.06 -9.39
C ALA A 215 11.80 6.63 -8.94
N GLU A 216 10.61 6.15 -9.34
CA GLU A 216 10.15 4.80 -8.99
C GLU A 216 10.92 3.70 -9.73
N PHE A 217 11.26 3.90 -11.03
CA PHE A 217 12.11 2.96 -11.77
C PHE A 217 13.52 2.90 -11.18
N MET A 218 14.12 4.06 -10.90
CA MET A 218 15.42 4.09 -10.24
C MET A 218 15.40 3.34 -8.91
N LEU A 219 14.38 3.55 -8.09
CA LEU A 219 14.25 2.88 -6.79
C LEU A 219 14.12 1.35 -6.93
N ARG A 220 13.56 0.82 -8.02
CA ARG A 220 13.53 -0.62 -8.27
C ARG A 220 14.93 -1.24 -8.34
N GLU A 221 15.86 -0.53 -8.98
CA GLU A 221 17.23 -1.00 -9.18
C GLU A 221 18.09 -0.85 -7.93
N ILE A 222 17.94 0.30 -7.22
CA ILE A 222 18.88 0.69 -6.17
C ILE A 222 18.36 0.47 -4.74
N PHE A 223 17.13 -0.03 -4.55
CA PHE A 223 16.57 -0.12 -3.21
C PHE A 223 17.45 -0.96 -2.26
N ASP A 224 17.61 -0.44 -1.06
CA ASP A 224 18.27 -1.10 0.06
C ASP A 224 17.67 -0.57 1.36
N ILE A 225 18.29 -0.83 2.50
CA ILE A 225 17.86 -0.36 3.83
C ILE A 225 18.14 1.15 4.04
N GLN A 226 17.79 1.97 3.04
CA GLN A 226 18.06 3.41 3.03
C GLN A 226 17.17 4.14 4.04
N GLU A 227 17.77 5.03 4.84
CA GLU A 227 17.05 5.91 5.76
C GLU A 227 16.14 6.88 5.02
N GLY A 228 15.10 7.35 5.71
CA GLY A 228 14.24 8.43 5.26
C GLY A 228 14.79 9.79 5.68
N ASP A 229 14.26 10.87 5.08
CA ASP A 229 14.63 12.23 5.41
C ASP A 229 13.83 12.80 6.60
N GLU A 230 14.43 13.74 7.33
CA GLU A 230 13.84 14.34 8.53
C GLU A 230 12.58 15.17 8.24
N ALA A 231 12.52 15.85 7.08
CA ALA A 231 11.37 16.69 6.74
C ALA A 231 10.12 15.82 6.49
N SER A 232 10.28 14.72 5.74
CA SER A 232 9.21 13.74 5.55
C SER A 232 8.77 13.11 6.87
N LEU A 233 9.71 12.73 7.75
CA LEU A 233 9.37 12.19 9.06
C LEU A 233 8.56 13.19 9.89
N LYS A 234 8.98 14.46 9.91
CA LYS A 234 8.24 15.52 10.60
C LYS A 234 6.82 15.65 10.05
N THR A 235 6.65 15.66 8.73
CA THR A 235 5.33 15.69 8.09
C THR A 235 4.47 14.48 8.53
N ILE A 236 5.01 13.28 8.51
CA ILE A 236 4.32 12.06 8.94
C ILE A 236 3.83 12.16 10.38
N LEU A 237 4.70 12.60 11.30
CA LEU A 237 4.39 12.69 12.72
C LEU A 237 3.45 13.85 13.08
N HIS A 238 3.11 14.73 12.12
CA HIS A 238 2.16 15.83 12.28
C HIS A 238 0.97 15.73 11.32
N TYR A 239 0.86 14.65 10.55
CA TYR A 239 -0.25 14.46 9.62
C TYR A 239 -1.58 14.22 10.37
N PRO A 240 -2.67 14.93 10.03
CA PRO A 240 -3.96 14.80 10.72
C PRO A 240 -4.70 13.53 10.24
N PHE A 241 -4.12 12.35 10.44
CA PHE A 241 -4.62 11.09 9.88
C PHE A 241 -6.05 10.74 10.32
N ARG A 242 -6.50 11.21 11.50
CA ARG A 242 -7.88 10.99 11.96
C ARG A 242 -8.91 11.74 11.11
N ASP A 243 -8.59 12.95 10.66
CA ASP A 243 -9.44 13.71 9.74
C ASP A 243 -9.44 13.09 8.35
N ALA A 244 -8.27 12.61 7.90
CA ALA A 244 -8.15 11.86 6.65
C ALA A 244 -9.01 10.59 6.67
N ILE A 245 -9.02 9.82 7.77
CA ILE A 245 -9.88 8.64 7.93
C ILE A 245 -11.35 9.02 7.73
N ARG A 246 -11.84 10.02 8.47
CA ARG A 246 -13.23 10.46 8.39
C ARG A 246 -13.63 10.86 6.97
N LYS A 247 -12.78 11.65 6.30
CA LYS A 247 -13.05 12.12 4.94
C LYS A 247 -13.08 10.99 3.91
N ARG A 248 -12.13 10.05 4.00
CA ARG A 248 -12.11 8.85 3.16
C ARG A 248 -13.33 7.96 3.36
N GLN A 249 -13.78 7.81 4.60
CA GLN A 249 -14.99 7.07 4.92
C GLN A 249 -16.25 7.76 4.36
N GLU A 250 -16.36 9.09 4.44
CA GLU A 250 -17.45 9.86 3.84
C GLU A 250 -17.49 9.62 2.32
N ASN A 251 -16.37 9.78 1.64
CA ASN A 251 -16.27 9.60 0.19
C ASN A 251 -16.60 8.16 -0.24
N TYR A 252 -16.10 7.16 0.49
CA TYR A 252 -16.36 5.76 0.20
C TYR A 252 -17.84 5.40 0.36
N ARG A 253 -18.49 5.86 1.45
CA ARG A 253 -19.93 5.65 1.67
C ARG A 253 -20.74 6.30 0.55
N TYR A 254 -20.36 7.51 0.15
CA TYR A 254 -21.02 8.18 -0.96
C TYR A 254 -21.01 7.33 -2.24
N LEU A 255 -19.86 6.78 -2.60
CA LEU A 255 -19.74 5.89 -3.76
C LEU A 255 -20.56 4.61 -3.59
N LEU A 256 -20.58 3.99 -2.42
CA LEU A 256 -21.40 2.79 -2.17
C LEU A 256 -22.91 3.06 -2.35
N GLU A 257 -23.36 4.24 -1.96
CA GLU A 257 -24.79 4.62 -1.98
C GLU A 257 -25.27 5.08 -3.35
N HIS A 258 -24.38 5.62 -4.19
CA HIS A 258 -24.79 6.30 -5.43
C HIS A 258 -24.28 5.65 -6.72
N LEU A 259 -23.28 4.75 -6.66
CA LEU A 259 -22.85 4.06 -7.86
C LEU A 259 -23.97 3.21 -8.46
N PRO A 260 -24.18 3.21 -9.78
CA PRO A 260 -25.24 2.45 -10.42
C PRO A 260 -24.99 0.94 -10.24
N GLU A 261 -26.04 0.19 -9.96
CA GLU A 261 -25.99 -1.27 -9.99
C GLU A 261 -25.77 -1.76 -11.41
N ARG A 262 -24.71 -2.54 -11.59
CA ARG A 262 -24.29 -3.07 -12.89
C ARG A 262 -23.91 -4.53 -12.77
N SER A 263 -24.16 -5.32 -13.81
CA SER A 263 -23.76 -6.73 -13.87
C SER A 263 -22.28 -6.92 -14.20
N ASP A 264 -21.66 -5.96 -14.90
CA ASP A 264 -20.28 -5.99 -15.38
C ASP A 264 -19.29 -5.25 -14.48
N ILE A 265 -19.78 -4.54 -13.44
CA ILE A 265 -18.96 -3.83 -12.45
C ILE A 265 -19.55 -4.10 -11.06
N ARG A 266 -18.72 -4.56 -10.12
CA ARG A 266 -19.16 -4.75 -8.73
C ARG A 266 -18.12 -4.32 -7.72
N PRO A 267 -18.49 -3.61 -6.65
CA PRO A 267 -17.58 -3.30 -5.55
C PRO A 267 -16.95 -4.59 -4.97
N VAL A 268 -15.64 -4.54 -4.67
CA VAL A 268 -14.96 -5.65 -3.97
C VAL A 268 -15.47 -5.77 -2.54
N PHE A 269 -15.58 -4.62 -1.87
CA PHE A 269 -16.11 -4.53 -0.50
C PHE A 269 -17.38 -3.67 -0.51
N PRO A 270 -18.58 -4.31 -0.59
CA PRO A 270 -19.86 -3.61 -0.62
C PRO A 270 -20.34 -3.16 0.77
N TYR A 271 -19.41 -2.90 1.68
CA TYR A 271 -19.65 -2.43 3.03
C TYR A 271 -18.47 -1.60 3.54
N LEU A 272 -18.71 -0.75 4.54
CA LEU A 272 -17.67 -0.02 5.26
C LEU A 272 -18.05 0.09 6.74
N SER A 273 -17.25 -0.51 7.62
CA SER A 273 -17.35 -0.31 9.06
C SER A 273 -16.47 0.84 9.54
N ASP A 274 -16.71 1.36 10.74
CA ASP A 274 -15.99 2.52 11.28
C ASP A 274 -14.52 2.22 11.61
N ASP A 275 -14.16 0.96 11.72
CA ASP A 275 -12.80 0.47 11.96
C ASP A 275 -11.98 0.25 10.68
N ILE A 276 -12.50 0.65 9.52
CA ILE A 276 -11.82 0.59 8.23
C ILE A 276 -11.53 2.00 7.72
N CYS A 277 -10.28 2.25 7.33
CA CYS A 277 -9.91 3.43 6.56
C CYS A 277 -9.69 3.04 5.10
N PRO A 278 -10.60 3.36 4.17
CA PRO A 278 -10.44 2.96 2.78
C PRO A 278 -9.27 3.71 2.13
N MET A 279 -8.41 2.97 1.45
CA MET A 279 -7.33 3.55 0.67
C MET A 279 -7.82 4.07 -0.68
N PHE A 280 -8.64 3.29 -1.35
CA PHE A 280 -9.35 3.55 -2.60
C PHE A 280 -10.69 2.85 -2.57
N PHE A 281 -11.54 3.12 -3.56
CA PHE A 281 -12.76 2.37 -3.81
C PHE A 281 -12.48 1.26 -4.85
N PRO A 282 -12.27 -0.01 -4.43
CA PRO A 282 -11.97 -1.11 -5.34
C PRO A 282 -13.24 -1.75 -5.89
N PHE A 283 -13.19 -2.16 -7.15
CA PHE A 283 -14.25 -2.90 -7.82
C PHE A 283 -13.68 -3.89 -8.85
N PHE A 284 -14.42 -4.93 -9.15
CA PHE A 284 -14.16 -5.81 -10.27
C PHE A 284 -14.93 -5.34 -11.51
N VAL A 285 -14.31 -5.47 -12.67
CA VAL A 285 -14.87 -5.09 -13.96
C VAL A 285 -14.53 -6.15 -15.01
N GLU A 286 -15.48 -6.44 -15.91
CA GLU A 286 -15.28 -7.42 -16.98
C GLU A 286 -14.33 -6.91 -18.08
N ASN A 287 -14.28 -5.62 -18.33
CA ASN A 287 -13.42 -5.01 -19.37
C ASN A 287 -12.62 -3.84 -18.79
N GLN A 288 -11.44 -4.15 -18.24
CA GLN A 288 -10.56 -3.12 -17.65
C GLN A 288 -10.14 -2.06 -18.66
N ASP A 289 -9.71 -2.45 -19.86
CA ASP A 289 -9.15 -1.51 -20.85
C ASP A 289 -10.17 -0.48 -21.30
N ALA A 290 -11.41 -0.90 -21.54
CA ALA A 290 -12.48 0.02 -21.93
C ALA A 290 -12.79 1.02 -20.83
N LEU A 291 -12.88 0.54 -19.57
CA LEU A 291 -13.18 1.42 -18.44
C LEU A 291 -12.02 2.34 -18.08
N ILE A 292 -10.76 1.88 -18.18
CA ILE A 292 -9.58 2.73 -18.02
C ILE A 292 -9.64 3.93 -18.94
N LYS A 293 -9.87 3.68 -20.23
CA LYS A 293 -9.96 4.74 -21.24
C LYS A 293 -11.12 5.69 -20.93
N HIS A 294 -12.31 5.15 -20.64
CA HIS A 294 -13.52 5.92 -20.35
C HIS A 294 -13.35 6.87 -19.17
N LEU A 295 -12.75 6.39 -18.06
CA LEU A 295 -12.49 7.20 -16.87
C LEU A 295 -11.35 8.20 -17.10
N ALA A 296 -10.27 7.80 -17.78
CA ALA A 296 -9.15 8.69 -18.09
C ALA A 296 -9.60 9.89 -18.96
N ASP A 297 -10.46 9.66 -19.97
CA ASP A 297 -11.04 10.73 -20.81
C ASP A 297 -11.87 11.76 -20.01
N ARG A 298 -12.23 11.41 -18.74
CA ARG A 298 -12.96 12.27 -17.79
C ARG A 298 -12.11 12.81 -16.65
N HIS A 299 -10.79 12.72 -16.78
CA HIS A 299 -9.84 13.10 -15.72
C HIS A 299 -10.02 12.34 -14.40
N ILE A 300 -10.42 11.07 -14.48
CA ILE A 300 -10.54 10.14 -13.36
C ILE A 300 -9.59 8.96 -13.63
N PRO A 301 -8.25 9.11 -13.46
CA PRO A 301 -7.32 8.02 -13.70
C PRO A 301 -7.54 6.89 -12.67
N PRO A 302 -8.04 5.72 -13.11
CA PRO A 302 -8.18 4.59 -12.21
C PRO A 302 -6.84 4.00 -11.83
N LYS A 303 -6.80 3.26 -10.73
CA LYS A 303 -5.63 2.48 -10.32
C LYS A 303 -5.88 1.01 -10.57
N VAL A 304 -4.93 0.38 -11.27
CA VAL A 304 -4.84 -1.08 -11.39
C VAL A 304 -3.68 -1.53 -10.52
N TYR A 305 -3.94 -2.24 -9.46
CA TYR A 305 -2.96 -2.84 -8.57
C TYR A 305 -2.97 -4.35 -8.77
N TRP A 306 -1.98 -4.93 -9.32
CA TRP A 306 -0.71 -4.50 -9.96
C TRP A 306 -0.58 -5.23 -11.29
N PRO A 307 0.44 -5.02 -12.13
CA PRO A 307 0.79 -5.99 -13.15
C PRO A 307 1.27 -7.29 -12.47
N VAL A 308 1.02 -8.42 -13.11
CA VAL A 308 1.50 -9.74 -12.61
C VAL A 308 3.02 -9.69 -12.48
N PRO A 309 3.60 -9.99 -11.31
CA PRO A 309 5.04 -10.04 -11.15
C PRO A 309 5.67 -11.14 -12.01
N PRO A 310 6.82 -10.92 -12.67
CA PRO A 310 7.39 -11.86 -13.64
C PRO A 310 7.85 -13.20 -13.03
N PHE A 311 7.97 -13.28 -11.72
CA PHE A 311 8.37 -14.47 -10.97
C PHE A 311 7.20 -15.20 -10.29
N VAL A 312 5.96 -14.74 -10.47
CA VAL A 312 4.73 -15.43 -10.03
C VAL A 312 4.10 -16.13 -11.24
N LYS A 313 3.99 -17.44 -11.18
CA LYS A 313 3.23 -18.23 -12.16
C LYS A 313 1.75 -18.14 -11.80
N VAL A 314 1.10 -17.04 -12.19
CA VAL A 314 -0.26 -16.71 -11.77
C VAL A 314 -1.29 -17.76 -12.17
N GLU A 315 -1.01 -18.54 -13.21
CA GLU A 315 -1.83 -19.67 -13.67
C GLU A 315 -1.98 -20.78 -12.60
N ASP A 316 -1.04 -20.87 -11.67
CA ASP A 316 -1.10 -21.82 -10.55
C ASP A 316 -2.01 -21.31 -9.41
N TYR A 317 -2.47 -20.05 -9.46
CA TYR A 317 -3.25 -19.34 -8.43
C TYR A 317 -4.52 -18.73 -9.01
N PRO A 318 -5.60 -19.52 -9.21
CA PRO A 318 -6.81 -19.08 -9.91
C PRO A 318 -7.48 -17.84 -9.31
N GLY A 319 -7.41 -17.68 -7.99
CA GLY A 319 -7.94 -16.50 -7.30
C GLY A 319 -7.15 -15.26 -7.61
N ALA A 320 -5.83 -15.31 -7.49
CA ALA A 320 -4.95 -14.20 -7.86
C ALA A 320 -5.07 -13.86 -9.36
N GLN A 321 -5.14 -14.86 -10.22
CA GLN A 321 -5.32 -14.67 -11.67
C GLN A 321 -6.62 -13.90 -11.97
N TYR A 322 -7.72 -14.26 -11.29
CA TYR A 322 -8.98 -13.55 -11.43
C TYR A 322 -8.85 -12.09 -10.93
N ILE A 323 -8.23 -11.88 -9.77
CA ILE A 323 -8.05 -10.56 -9.20
C ILE A 323 -7.22 -9.67 -10.15
N TYR A 324 -6.05 -10.11 -10.60
CA TYR A 324 -5.20 -9.33 -11.52
C TYR A 324 -5.93 -8.91 -12.79
N SER A 325 -6.79 -9.76 -13.33
CA SER A 325 -7.48 -9.51 -14.59
C SER A 325 -8.74 -8.66 -14.50
N HIS A 326 -9.28 -8.44 -13.27
CA HIS A 326 -10.56 -7.77 -13.12
C HIS A 326 -10.55 -6.59 -12.14
N ILE A 327 -9.57 -6.49 -11.21
CA ILE A 327 -9.61 -5.49 -10.16
C ILE A 327 -9.16 -4.12 -10.65
N MET A 328 -9.93 -3.11 -10.29
CA MET A 328 -9.59 -1.69 -10.46
C MET A 328 -10.00 -0.91 -9.23
N SER A 329 -9.56 0.33 -9.12
CA SER A 329 -10.02 1.23 -8.08
C SER A 329 -10.02 2.68 -8.54
N VAL A 330 -10.89 3.49 -7.93
CA VAL A 330 -10.89 4.96 -8.06
C VAL A 330 -10.56 5.61 -6.74
N SER A 331 -10.11 6.86 -6.78
CA SER A 331 -9.76 7.61 -5.57
C SER A 331 -11.01 7.96 -4.76
N CYS A 332 -10.90 7.77 -3.44
CA CYS A 332 -11.85 8.27 -2.45
C CYS A 332 -11.10 8.99 -1.33
N ASP A 333 -9.89 9.47 -1.61
CA ASP A 333 -8.99 10.04 -0.61
C ASP A 333 -9.44 11.44 -0.13
N GLU A 334 -8.84 11.91 0.94
CA GLU A 334 -9.22 13.11 1.68
C GLU A 334 -9.04 14.43 0.92
N ARG A 335 -8.35 14.43 -0.23
CA ARG A 335 -8.21 15.60 -1.10
C ARG A 335 -9.53 15.97 -1.80
N PHE A 336 -10.43 15.01 -1.93
CA PHE A 336 -11.67 15.12 -2.67
C PHE A 336 -12.87 15.20 -1.73
N ASN A 337 -13.99 15.69 -2.24
CA ASN A 337 -15.26 15.82 -1.53
C ASN A 337 -16.39 15.08 -2.25
N THR A 338 -17.60 15.15 -1.72
CA THR A 338 -18.77 14.49 -2.29
C THR A 338 -19.14 14.98 -3.69
N ASP A 339 -18.85 16.26 -4.04
CA ASP A 339 -19.08 16.77 -5.39
C ASP A 339 -18.10 16.10 -6.39
N ASP A 340 -16.91 15.79 -5.95
CA ASP A 340 -15.94 15.04 -6.76
C ASP A 340 -16.34 13.57 -6.87
N MET A 341 -16.89 12.97 -5.81
CA MET A 341 -17.44 11.61 -5.85
C MET A 341 -18.65 11.54 -6.78
N GLN A 342 -19.49 12.58 -6.85
CA GLN A 342 -20.59 12.66 -7.80
C GLN A 342 -20.12 12.62 -9.25
N LYS A 343 -18.99 13.25 -9.59
CA LYS A 343 -18.40 13.16 -10.94
C LYS A 343 -17.95 11.74 -11.27
N ILE A 344 -17.47 10.98 -10.27
CA ILE A 344 -17.15 9.55 -10.46
C ILE A 344 -18.44 8.78 -10.74
N VAL A 345 -19.50 8.99 -9.97
CA VAL A 345 -20.81 8.34 -10.19
C VAL A 345 -21.32 8.61 -11.60
N GLU A 346 -21.34 9.88 -12.03
CA GLU A 346 -21.75 10.28 -13.39
C GLU A 346 -20.90 9.62 -14.49
N ALA A 347 -19.59 9.42 -14.23
CA ALA A 347 -18.73 8.71 -15.17
C ALA A 347 -19.15 7.24 -15.32
N PHE A 348 -19.55 6.57 -14.22
CA PHE A 348 -20.03 5.18 -14.26
C PHE A 348 -21.44 5.06 -14.87
N GLU A 349 -22.31 6.03 -14.65
CA GLU A 349 -23.64 6.08 -15.30
C GLU A 349 -23.55 6.18 -16.83
N ASN A 350 -22.51 6.86 -17.33
CA ASN A 350 -22.29 7.11 -18.75
C ASN A 350 -21.32 6.11 -19.40
N TYR A 351 -20.93 5.04 -18.72
CA TYR A 351 -20.15 3.92 -19.24
C TYR A 351 -21.06 2.79 -19.70
#